data_11ed4e25e7cbe276e692dfb53d052f7a
#
_entry.id   11ed4e25e7cbe276e692dfb53d052f7a
#
_cell.length_a   1.000
_cell.length_b   1.000
_cell.length_c   1.000
_cell.angle_alpha   90.00
_cell.angle_beta   90.00
_cell.angle_gamma   90.00
#
_symmetry.space_group_name_H-M   'P 1'
#
loop_
_entity.id
_entity.type
_entity.pdbx_description
1 polymer ?
#
loop_
_entity_poly.entity_id
_entity_poly.type
_entity_poly.pdbx_seq_one_letter_code
_entity_poly.pdbx_strand_id
1 'polypeptide(L)'
;MIAAAVTVLASTALPAPAHATTNLVVLDWNVAGDTADMKAIAGVIRSSGANIVTVQEIHRKPEADQVKQLADELGWDITANAHFGAGDNPGPCDDPQPGKAGNAILSAFKILERVTIPISDFETCPVNRSMAGAKLDLGGGSTITVFTTHLSPGLSATSVARREAQADKVRNYLANRSPLILTGDFNAPPTDALSKKFVSAGWVDTGARYANQPTLGDARIDYIYTKGVTTTSGSVLSSTLSDHRPVVMKMTR
;
A
#
# COMPACT_ATOMS: atom_id res chain seq x y z
N MET A 1 48.78 45.29 -34.26
CA MET A 1 47.76 44.83 -33.32
C MET A 1 46.95 43.70 -33.98
N ILE A 2 47.14 42.48 -33.52
CA ILE A 2 46.48 41.31 -34.07
C ILE A 2 45.32 41.00 -33.09
N ALA A 3 44.06 41.06 -33.53
CA ALA A 3 42.89 40.76 -32.73
C ALA A 3 42.68 39.23 -32.80
N ALA A 4 42.72 38.55 -31.65
CA ALA A 4 42.37 37.13 -31.56
C ALA A 4 40.86 36.98 -31.40
N ALA A 5 40.23 36.29 -32.34
CA ALA A 5 38.83 35.92 -32.25
C ALA A 5 38.66 34.69 -31.31
N VAL A 6 37.91 34.85 -30.23
CA VAL A 6 37.54 33.77 -29.33
C VAL A 6 36.23 33.16 -29.86
N THR A 7 36.32 31.93 -30.36
CA THR A 7 35.13 31.17 -30.78
C THR A 7 34.55 30.44 -29.55
N VAL A 8 33.38 30.87 -29.07
CA VAL A 8 32.64 30.17 -28.02
C VAL A 8 31.87 29.01 -28.66
N LEU A 9 32.28 27.79 -28.38
CA LEU A 9 31.54 26.57 -28.73
C LEU A 9 30.37 26.42 -27.77
N ALA A 10 29.15 26.65 -28.23
CA ALA A 10 27.92 26.32 -27.49
C ALA A 10 27.76 24.79 -27.40
N SER A 11 27.91 24.25 -26.23
CA SER A 11 27.59 22.85 -25.94
C SER A 11 26.07 22.67 -25.93
N THR A 12 25.52 22.06 -26.97
CA THR A 12 24.11 21.62 -26.98
C THR A 12 24.02 20.33 -26.14
N ALA A 13 23.57 20.48 -24.92
CA ALA A 13 23.22 19.32 -24.11
C ALA A 13 22.09 18.51 -24.82
N LEU A 14 22.37 17.25 -25.12
CA LEU A 14 21.33 16.35 -25.63
C LEU A 14 20.22 16.24 -24.57
N PRO A 15 18.93 16.25 -25.01
CA PRO A 15 17.84 16.01 -24.08
C PRO A 15 18.01 14.64 -23.43
N ALA A 16 17.83 14.56 -22.10
CA ALA A 16 17.84 13.29 -21.40
C ALA A 16 16.78 12.35 -22.03
N PRO A 17 17.08 11.05 -22.20
CA PRO A 17 16.09 10.11 -22.73
C PRO A 17 14.83 10.15 -21.89
N ALA A 18 13.68 10.29 -22.54
CA ALA A 18 12.39 10.22 -21.87
C ALA A 18 12.27 8.81 -21.24
N HIS A 19 12.12 8.76 -19.92
CA HIS A 19 11.89 7.49 -19.25
C HIS A 19 10.59 6.89 -19.77
N ALA A 20 10.64 5.62 -20.16
CA ALA A 20 9.46 4.89 -20.58
C ALA A 20 8.45 4.88 -19.42
N THR A 21 7.21 5.24 -19.70
CA THR A 21 6.13 5.21 -18.72
C THR A 21 5.85 3.76 -18.31
N THR A 22 5.94 3.46 -17.01
CA THR A 22 5.64 2.13 -16.48
C THR A 22 4.17 2.06 -16.07
N ASN A 23 3.46 1.04 -16.56
CA ASN A 23 2.09 0.76 -16.16
C ASN A 23 2.07 0.00 -14.83
N LEU A 24 1.39 0.56 -13.84
CA LEU A 24 1.19 -0.04 -12.53
C LEU A 24 -0.29 -0.43 -12.40
N VAL A 25 -0.55 -1.66 -11.98
CA VAL A 25 -1.88 -2.12 -11.58
C VAL A 25 -1.77 -2.53 -10.12
N VAL A 26 -2.31 -1.68 -9.24
CA VAL A 26 -2.25 -1.85 -7.79
C VAL A 26 -3.56 -2.45 -7.30
N LEU A 27 -3.49 -3.55 -6.57
CA LEU A 27 -4.63 -4.15 -5.89
C LEU A 27 -4.39 -4.05 -4.38
N ASP A 28 -5.37 -3.53 -3.65
CA ASP A 28 -5.41 -3.52 -2.19
C ASP A 28 -6.59 -4.36 -1.67
N TRP A 29 -6.34 -5.19 -0.65
CA TRP A 29 -7.37 -6.08 -0.13
C TRP A 29 -7.10 -6.51 1.31
N ASN A 30 -8.02 -6.23 2.23
CA ASN A 30 -8.09 -6.94 3.50
C ASN A 30 -8.63 -8.35 3.23
N VAL A 31 -7.81 -9.39 3.47
CA VAL A 31 -8.12 -10.77 3.05
C VAL A 31 -8.75 -11.62 4.15
N ALA A 32 -9.04 -11.04 5.34
CA ALA A 32 -9.61 -11.76 6.47
C ALA A 32 -8.89 -13.10 6.73
N GLY A 33 -7.59 -13.05 6.99
CA GLY A 33 -6.64 -14.17 6.91
C GLY A 33 -7.01 -15.46 7.64
N ASP A 34 -7.85 -15.40 8.69
CA ASP A 34 -8.27 -16.60 9.42
C ASP A 34 -9.13 -17.56 8.57
N THR A 35 -9.84 -17.05 7.56
CA THR A 35 -10.73 -17.83 6.68
C THR A 35 -10.27 -17.85 5.22
N ALA A 36 -9.16 -17.19 4.91
CA ALA A 36 -8.74 -16.92 3.55
C ALA A 36 -8.21 -18.15 2.80
N ASP A 37 -8.74 -18.41 1.61
CA ASP A 37 -8.18 -19.35 0.62
C ASP A 37 -7.20 -18.59 -0.29
N MET A 38 -5.89 -18.73 -0.03
CA MET A 38 -4.84 -18.03 -0.76
C MET A 38 -4.81 -18.36 -2.25
N LYS A 39 -5.20 -19.57 -2.64
CA LYS A 39 -5.28 -19.97 -4.05
C LYS A 39 -6.42 -19.26 -4.77
N ALA A 40 -7.59 -19.19 -4.15
CA ALA A 40 -8.73 -18.46 -4.69
C ALA A 40 -8.45 -16.96 -4.77
N ILE A 41 -7.83 -16.38 -3.72
CA ILE A 41 -7.38 -14.98 -3.66
C ILE A 41 -6.40 -14.68 -4.79
N ALA A 42 -5.39 -15.53 -5.00
CA ALA A 42 -4.45 -15.41 -6.11
C ALA A 42 -5.15 -15.44 -7.48
N GLY A 43 -6.23 -16.21 -7.61
CA GLY A 43 -7.08 -16.24 -8.80
C GLY A 43 -7.69 -14.86 -9.12
N VAL A 44 -8.24 -14.18 -8.11
CA VAL A 44 -8.78 -12.82 -8.25
C VAL A 44 -7.69 -11.84 -8.61
N ILE A 45 -6.53 -11.90 -7.93
CA ILE A 45 -5.38 -11.04 -8.20
C ILE A 45 -4.91 -11.19 -9.64
N ARG A 46 -4.70 -12.42 -10.11
CA ARG A 46 -4.29 -12.68 -11.52
C ARG A 46 -5.31 -12.12 -12.52
N SER A 47 -6.60 -12.33 -12.26
CA SER A 47 -7.68 -11.85 -13.13
C SER A 47 -7.75 -10.33 -13.20
N SER A 48 -7.35 -9.62 -12.15
CA SER A 48 -7.29 -8.16 -12.12
C SER A 48 -6.12 -7.57 -12.94
N GLY A 49 -5.11 -8.39 -13.25
CA GLY A 49 -3.87 -7.97 -13.88
C GLY A 49 -2.94 -7.20 -12.95
N ALA A 50 -3.15 -7.27 -11.63
CA ALA A 50 -2.35 -6.58 -10.65
C ALA A 50 -0.88 -7.04 -10.71
N ASN A 51 0.03 -6.06 -10.72
CA ASN A 51 1.48 -6.26 -10.62
C ASN A 51 2.08 -5.69 -9.33
N ILE A 52 1.26 -5.04 -8.51
CA ILE A 52 1.53 -4.65 -7.13
C ILE A 52 0.30 -5.04 -6.31
N VAL A 53 0.50 -5.78 -5.24
CA VAL A 53 -0.55 -6.28 -4.36
C VAL A 53 -0.23 -5.92 -2.93
N THR A 54 -1.19 -5.35 -2.25
CA THR A 54 -1.12 -5.06 -0.82
C THR A 54 -2.29 -5.74 -0.12
N VAL A 55 -1.99 -6.42 0.98
CA VAL A 55 -3.01 -7.17 1.73
C VAL A 55 -2.87 -6.89 3.21
N GLN A 56 -4.00 -6.87 3.91
CA GLN A 56 -4.12 -6.75 5.36
C GLN A 56 -4.70 -8.05 5.93
N GLU A 57 -4.51 -8.24 7.23
CA GLU A 57 -4.93 -9.43 7.98
C GLU A 57 -4.34 -10.74 7.44
N ILE A 58 -3.24 -10.68 6.72
CA ILE A 58 -2.56 -11.87 6.22
C ILE A 58 -1.68 -12.47 7.32
N HIS A 59 -1.63 -13.80 7.39
CA HIS A 59 -0.93 -14.51 8.45
C HIS A 59 0.42 -15.07 7.99
N ARG A 60 1.37 -15.02 8.91
CA ARG A 60 2.68 -15.64 8.76
C ARG A 60 2.99 -16.51 9.97
N LYS A 61 2.38 -17.69 10.00
CA LYS A 61 2.55 -18.68 11.08
C LYS A 61 3.52 -19.76 10.61
N PRO A 62 4.32 -20.40 11.51
CA PRO A 62 5.22 -21.48 11.13
C PRO A 62 4.51 -22.62 10.37
N GLU A 63 3.28 -22.91 10.77
CA GLU A 63 2.43 -23.95 10.18
C GLU A 63 1.69 -23.51 8.90
N ALA A 64 1.60 -22.21 8.67
CA ALA A 64 0.85 -21.64 7.55
C ALA A 64 1.33 -20.23 7.20
N ASP A 65 2.35 -20.13 6.35
CA ASP A 65 2.82 -18.85 5.82
C ASP A 65 1.97 -18.45 4.61
N GLN A 66 0.88 -17.69 4.83
CA GLN A 66 -0.02 -17.24 3.77
C GLN A 66 0.65 -16.27 2.80
N VAL A 67 1.66 -15.50 3.25
CA VAL A 67 2.42 -14.63 2.34
C VAL A 67 3.21 -15.46 1.34
N LYS A 68 3.82 -16.56 1.82
CA LYS A 68 4.51 -17.51 0.93
C LYS A 68 3.55 -18.22 -0.01
N GLN A 69 2.42 -18.71 0.51
CA GLN A 69 1.39 -19.37 -0.31
C GLN A 69 0.91 -18.44 -1.43
N LEU A 70 0.62 -17.19 -1.10
CA LEU A 70 0.17 -16.20 -2.08
C LEU A 70 1.25 -15.87 -3.11
N ALA A 71 2.51 -15.73 -2.69
CA ALA A 71 3.64 -15.50 -3.59
C ALA A 71 3.84 -16.69 -4.54
N ASP A 72 3.82 -17.92 -4.02
CA ASP A 72 3.94 -19.15 -4.82
C ASP A 72 2.82 -19.27 -5.86
N GLU A 73 1.58 -19.00 -5.46
CA GLU A 73 0.42 -19.02 -6.36
C GLU A 73 0.51 -17.95 -7.46
N LEU A 74 1.11 -16.79 -7.16
CA LEU A 74 1.33 -15.73 -8.13
C LEU A 74 2.57 -15.96 -9.01
N GLY A 75 3.41 -16.93 -8.67
CA GLY A 75 4.67 -17.19 -9.35
C GLY A 75 5.74 -16.13 -9.05
N TRP A 76 5.66 -15.50 -7.86
CA TRP A 76 6.58 -14.45 -7.43
C TRP A 76 7.52 -14.98 -6.34
N ASP A 77 8.81 -14.62 -6.44
CA ASP A 77 9.82 -15.02 -5.45
C ASP A 77 9.57 -14.33 -4.11
N ILE A 78 9.34 -15.13 -3.05
CA ILE A 78 9.04 -14.60 -1.70
C ILE A 78 10.14 -13.68 -1.17
N THR A 79 11.41 -13.93 -1.52
CA THR A 79 12.54 -13.16 -1.01
C THR A 79 12.78 -11.88 -1.80
N ALA A 80 12.56 -11.91 -3.10
CA ALA A 80 12.77 -10.78 -3.99
C ALA A 80 11.53 -9.88 -4.12
N ASN A 81 10.33 -10.46 -4.04
CA ASN A 81 9.08 -9.86 -4.48
C ASN A 81 8.03 -9.68 -3.36
N ALA A 82 8.32 -10.07 -2.11
CA ALA A 82 7.39 -9.90 -1.01
C ALA A 82 8.02 -9.22 0.21
N HIS A 83 7.19 -8.50 0.97
CA HIS A 83 7.51 -7.94 2.28
C HIS A 83 6.31 -8.11 3.22
N PHE A 84 6.57 -8.63 4.40
CA PHE A 84 5.60 -8.77 5.47
C PHE A 84 5.96 -7.85 6.63
N GLY A 85 5.07 -6.92 6.95
CA GLY A 85 5.15 -6.08 8.15
C GLY A 85 4.26 -6.67 9.23
N ALA A 86 4.87 -7.34 10.21
CA ALA A 86 4.16 -7.83 11.38
C ALA A 86 3.50 -6.69 12.16
N GLY A 87 2.39 -6.96 12.84
CA GLY A 87 1.70 -5.96 13.66
C GLY A 87 0.30 -5.65 13.17
N ASP A 88 -0.49 -6.68 12.92
CA ASP A 88 -1.91 -6.59 12.68
C ASP A 88 -2.61 -7.62 13.55
N ASN A 89 -2.45 -7.46 14.87
CA ASN A 89 -3.11 -8.34 15.81
C ASN A 89 -4.40 -7.68 16.32
N PRO A 90 -5.58 -8.12 15.88
CA PRO A 90 -6.87 -7.64 16.39
C PRO A 90 -7.22 -8.18 17.78
N GLY A 91 -6.38 -9.08 18.33
CA GLY A 91 -6.62 -9.71 19.62
C GLY A 91 -6.65 -8.73 20.79
N PRO A 92 -7.17 -9.17 21.97
CA PRO A 92 -7.09 -8.39 23.19
C PRO A 92 -5.63 -8.07 23.53
N CYS A 93 -5.43 -7.03 24.32
CA CYS A 93 -4.11 -6.54 24.71
C CYS A 93 -3.18 -7.60 25.32
N ASP A 94 -3.73 -8.72 25.72
CA ASP A 94 -3.07 -9.85 26.40
C ASP A 94 -2.74 -11.02 25.43
N ASP A 95 -2.96 -10.87 24.11
CA ASP A 95 -2.65 -11.95 23.17
C ASP A 95 -1.13 -12.19 23.12
N PRO A 96 -0.66 -13.38 23.56
CA PRO A 96 0.77 -13.70 23.60
C PRO A 96 1.40 -13.99 22.24
N GLN A 97 0.67 -13.78 21.13
CA GLN A 97 1.08 -14.12 19.76
C GLN A 97 1.41 -12.89 18.89
N PRO A 98 2.29 -11.97 19.34
CA PRO A 98 2.69 -10.84 18.51
C PRO A 98 3.41 -11.33 17.25
N GLY A 99 3.04 -10.80 16.10
CA GLY A 99 3.76 -11.01 14.84
C GLY A 99 3.22 -12.07 13.91
N LYS A 100 2.07 -12.69 14.20
CA LYS A 100 1.47 -13.71 13.34
C LYS A 100 0.53 -13.17 12.27
N ALA A 101 -0.10 -12.04 12.50
CA ALA A 101 -0.90 -11.32 11.51
C ALA A 101 -0.22 -9.99 11.14
N GLY A 102 -0.48 -9.48 9.96
CA GLY A 102 0.12 -8.23 9.51
C GLY A 102 -0.32 -7.80 8.14
N ASN A 103 0.42 -6.84 7.62
CA ASN A 103 0.24 -6.30 6.28
C ASN A 103 1.34 -6.84 5.36
N ALA A 104 1.01 -7.20 4.14
CA ALA A 104 2.04 -7.61 3.18
C ALA A 104 1.96 -6.81 1.88
N ILE A 105 3.11 -6.65 1.25
CA ILE A 105 3.29 -6.11 -0.09
C ILE A 105 3.91 -7.21 -0.92
N LEU A 106 3.24 -7.57 -2.02
CA LEU A 106 3.77 -8.49 -3.03
C LEU A 106 3.82 -7.73 -4.37
N SER A 107 4.83 -8.02 -5.20
CA SER A 107 5.01 -7.29 -6.44
C SER A 107 5.65 -8.18 -7.51
N ALA A 108 5.24 -7.99 -8.76
CA ALA A 108 5.96 -8.53 -9.91
C ALA A 108 7.32 -7.82 -10.13
N PHE A 109 7.49 -6.64 -9.52
CA PHE A 109 8.75 -5.89 -9.54
C PHE A 109 9.63 -6.30 -8.36
N LYS A 110 10.94 -6.30 -8.55
CA LYS A 110 11.89 -6.57 -7.47
C LYS A 110 11.79 -5.52 -6.37
N ILE A 111 11.77 -5.95 -5.12
CA ILE A 111 11.82 -5.07 -3.95
C ILE A 111 13.28 -4.76 -3.62
N LEU A 112 13.65 -3.48 -3.69
CA LEU A 112 14.99 -2.98 -3.37
C LEU A 112 15.17 -2.71 -1.88
N GLU A 113 14.14 -2.14 -1.24
CA GLU A 113 14.18 -1.76 0.18
C GLU A 113 12.86 -2.19 0.84
N ARG A 114 12.94 -2.60 2.10
CA ARG A 114 11.81 -3.02 2.94
C ARG A 114 11.87 -2.28 4.27
N VAL A 115 10.71 -1.86 4.77
CA VAL A 115 10.59 -1.23 6.09
C VAL A 115 9.27 -1.60 6.75
N THR A 116 9.30 -1.78 8.06
CA THR A 116 8.10 -1.90 8.90
C THR A 116 8.15 -0.80 9.95
N ILE A 117 7.12 0.03 9.99
CA ILE A 117 7.01 1.18 10.90
C ILE A 117 5.89 0.90 11.89
N PRO A 118 6.18 0.77 13.19
CA PRO A 118 5.15 0.70 14.22
C PRO A 118 4.35 2.01 14.26
N ILE A 119 3.03 1.91 14.23
CA ILE A 119 2.12 3.07 14.29
C ILE A 119 1.24 3.11 15.53
N SER A 120 1.22 2.03 16.33
CA SER A 120 0.58 2.02 17.65
C SER A 120 1.47 2.64 18.72
N ASP A 121 0.86 3.18 19.76
CA ASP A 121 1.54 3.52 21.00
C ASP A 121 1.53 2.29 21.91
N PHE A 122 2.71 1.79 22.24
CA PHE A 122 2.90 0.58 23.05
C PHE A 122 2.44 0.71 24.51
N GLU A 123 2.15 1.93 24.99
CA GLU A 123 1.89 2.17 26.40
C GLU A 123 0.49 1.76 26.87
N THR A 124 -0.48 1.60 26.00
CA THR A 124 -1.87 1.40 26.41
C THR A 124 -2.55 0.13 25.88
N CYS A 125 -2.05 -0.47 24.81
CA CYS A 125 -2.52 -1.76 24.31
C CYS A 125 -1.60 -2.27 23.20
N PRO A 126 -1.16 -3.54 23.25
CA PRO A 126 -0.31 -4.15 22.23
C PRO A 126 -1.08 -4.57 20.96
N VAL A 127 -2.15 -3.90 20.58
CA VAL A 127 -2.65 -3.99 19.21
C VAL A 127 -1.58 -3.34 18.34
N ASN A 128 -0.59 -4.14 17.99
CA ASN A 128 0.57 -3.71 17.22
C ASN A 128 0.14 -3.43 15.79
N ARG A 129 -0.37 -2.22 15.54
CA ARG A 129 -0.58 -1.78 14.16
C ARG A 129 0.73 -1.29 13.58
N SER A 130 0.97 -1.66 12.33
CA SER A 130 2.16 -1.25 11.60
C SER A 130 1.81 -0.75 10.20
N MET A 131 2.77 -0.07 9.61
CA MET A 131 2.78 0.24 8.18
C MET A 131 3.96 -0.50 7.56
N ALA A 132 3.70 -1.38 6.58
CA ALA A 132 4.71 -2.02 5.77
C ALA A 132 5.05 -1.14 4.57
N GLY A 133 6.33 -1.05 4.21
CA GLY A 133 6.80 -0.28 3.06
C GLY A 133 7.79 -1.05 2.20
N ALA A 134 7.69 -0.88 0.89
CA ALA A 134 8.58 -1.49 -0.09
C ALA A 134 8.93 -0.49 -1.19
N LYS A 135 10.22 -0.37 -1.53
CA LYS A 135 10.68 0.36 -2.71
C LYS A 135 10.88 -0.62 -3.84
N LEU A 136 10.19 -0.40 -4.94
CA LEU A 136 10.14 -1.29 -6.10
C LEU A 136 11.02 -0.76 -7.23
N ASP A 137 11.73 -1.66 -7.91
CA ASP A 137 12.49 -1.38 -9.13
C ASP A 137 11.58 -1.50 -10.34
N LEU A 138 11.26 -0.39 -10.98
CA LEU A 138 10.45 -0.36 -12.20
C LEU A 138 11.28 -0.53 -13.48
N GLY A 139 12.61 -0.71 -13.34
CA GLY A 139 13.54 -0.77 -14.46
C GLY A 139 13.98 0.63 -14.92
N GLY A 140 15.08 0.66 -15.71
CA GLY A 140 15.61 1.90 -16.26
C GLY A 140 16.01 2.96 -15.22
N GLY A 141 16.28 2.56 -13.98
CA GLY A 141 16.57 3.49 -12.87
C GLY A 141 15.32 4.14 -12.24
N SER A 142 14.13 3.80 -12.74
CA SER A 142 12.86 4.29 -12.15
C SER A 142 12.46 3.46 -10.95
N THR A 143 11.95 4.10 -9.90
CA THR A 143 11.45 3.43 -8.70
C THR A 143 10.14 4.02 -8.23
N ILE A 144 9.37 3.22 -7.47
CA ILE A 144 8.19 3.67 -6.73
C ILE A 144 8.23 3.09 -5.32
N THR A 145 7.80 3.86 -4.33
CA THR A 145 7.62 3.35 -2.98
C THR A 145 6.15 3.09 -2.72
N VAL A 146 5.84 1.91 -2.20
CA VAL A 146 4.50 1.46 -1.83
C VAL A 146 4.46 1.23 -0.34
N PHE A 147 3.42 1.72 0.32
CA PHE A 147 3.13 1.45 1.72
C PHE A 147 1.73 0.85 1.86
N THR A 148 1.56 0.01 2.85
CA THR A 148 0.24 -0.49 3.26
C THR A 148 0.10 -0.50 4.76
N THR A 149 -1.11 -0.24 5.26
CA THR A 149 -1.41 -0.18 6.69
C THR A 149 -2.81 -0.72 6.97
N HIS A 150 -3.05 -1.09 8.22
CA HIS A 150 -4.39 -1.39 8.73
C HIS A 150 -4.58 -0.64 10.05
N LEU A 151 -5.47 0.35 10.06
CA LEU A 151 -5.74 1.18 11.24
C LEU A 151 -6.74 0.50 12.18
N SER A 152 -6.75 0.91 13.43
CA SER A 152 -7.62 0.33 14.46
C SER A 152 -9.10 0.48 14.12
N PRO A 153 -9.90 -0.61 14.20
CA PRO A 153 -11.34 -0.56 13.99
C PRO A 153 -12.10 0.04 15.18
N GLY A 154 -13.41 0.15 15.03
CA GLY A 154 -14.35 0.50 16.09
C GLY A 154 -14.84 1.95 16.05
N LEU A 155 -16.01 2.16 16.67
CA LEU A 155 -16.77 3.42 16.64
C LEU A 155 -16.73 4.16 17.98
N SER A 156 -16.16 3.58 19.04
CA SER A 156 -16.02 4.28 20.32
C SER A 156 -15.10 5.50 20.19
N ALA A 157 -15.29 6.51 21.02
CA ALA A 157 -14.40 7.68 21.02
C ALA A 157 -12.93 7.31 21.19
N THR A 158 -12.62 6.30 22.02
CA THR A 158 -11.25 5.78 22.21
C THR A 158 -10.71 5.13 20.93
N SER A 159 -11.52 4.32 20.23
CA SER A 159 -11.12 3.69 18.98
C SER A 159 -10.87 4.73 17.88
N VAL A 160 -11.73 5.73 17.78
CA VAL A 160 -11.56 6.85 16.83
C VAL A 160 -10.28 7.62 17.13
N ALA A 161 -10.04 8.02 18.39
CA ALA A 161 -8.83 8.76 18.78
C ALA A 161 -7.56 7.95 18.50
N ARG A 162 -7.56 6.63 18.78
CA ARG A 162 -6.44 5.73 18.46
C ARG A 162 -6.17 5.68 16.96
N ARG A 163 -7.21 5.48 16.16
CA ARG A 163 -7.12 5.46 14.71
C ARG A 163 -6.59 6.77 14.13
N GLU A 164 -7.04 7.91 14.66
CA GLU A 164 -6.52 9.22 14.27
C GLU A 164 -5.03 9.37 14.60
N ALA A 165 -4.60 8.99 15.80
CA ALA A 165 -3.18 9.02 16.18
C ALA A 165 -2.30 8.14 15.29
N GLN A 166 -2.78 6.94 14.93
CA GLN A 166 -2.10 6.06 13.98
C GLN A 166 -1.98 6.71 12.60
N ALA A 167 -3.07 7.29 12.10
CA ALA A 167 -3.08 8.00 10.82
C ALA A 167 -2.14 9.21 10.80
N ASP A 168 -2.04 9.93 11.92
CA ASP A 168 -1.12 11.05 12.07
C ASP A 168 0.35 10.58 12.00
N LYS A 169 0.70 9.44 12.62
CA LYS A 169 2.03 8.83 12.48
C LYS A 169 2.33 8.45 11.04
N VAL A 170 1.39 7.80 10.35
CA VAL A 170 1.52 7.46 8.91
C VAL A 170 1.77 8.73 8.09
N ARG A 171 0.93 9.77 8.23
CA ARG A 171 1.07 11.02 7.49
C ARG A 171 2.41 11.72 7.75
N ASN A 172 2.83 11.79 9.01
CA ASN A 172 4.08 12.44 9.41
C ASN A 172 5.30 11.70 8.83
N TYR A 173 5.32 10.36 8.90
CA TYR A 173 6.39 9.56 8.32
C TYR A 173 6.50 9.73 6.81
N LEU A 174 5.37 9.90 6.12
CA LEU A 174 5.29 9.99 4.67
C LEU A 174 5.26 11.43 4.13
N ALA A 175 5.32 12.46 4.98
CA ALA A 175 5.08 13.86 4.63
C ALA A 175 5.92 14.34 3.43
N ASN A 176 7.22 14.06 3.44
CA ASN A 176 8.20 14.55 2.46
C ASN A 176 8.60 13.48 1.44
N ARG A 177 7.80 12.43 1.28
CA ARG A 177 8.08 11.33 0.35
C ARG A 177 7.19 11.45 -0.89
N SER A 178 7.80 11.36 -2.05
CA SER A 178 7.14 11.34 -3.37
C SER A 178 8.17 10.91 -4.42
N PRO A 179 7.80 10.10 -5.43
CA PRO A 179 6.49 9.51 -5.66
C PRO A 179 6.19 8.33 -4.74
N LEU A 180 4.94 8.17 -4.33
CA LEU A 180 4.55 7.03 -3.52
C LEU A 180 3.06 6.66 -3.66
N ILE A 181 2.74 5.42 -3.27
CA ILE A 181 1.41 4.85 -3.14
C ILE A 181 1.23 4.40 -1.69
N LEU A 182 0.13 4.77 -1.07
CA LEU A 182 -0.27 4.32 0.26
C LEU A 182 -1.62 3.62 0.15
N THR A 183 -1.70 2.40 0.64
CA THR A 183 -2.91 1.58 0.58
C THR A 183 -3.32 1.10 1.97
N GLY A 184 -4.49 0.49 2.06
CA GLY A 184 -4.89 -0.27 3.23
C GLY A 184 -6.32 -0.06 3.70
N ASP A 185 -6.65 -0.78 4.77
CA ASP A 185 -7.87 -0.61 5.53
C ASP A 185 -7.69 0.50 6.58
N PHE A 186 -8.33 1.63 6.33
CA PHE A 186 -8.27 2.79 7.21
C PHE A 186 -9.34 2.77 8.29
N ASN A 187 -10.28 1.82 8.23
CA ASN A 187 -11.42 1.71 9.16
C ASN A 187 -12.19 3.03 9.34
N ALA A 188 -12.17 3.90 8.34
CA ALA A 188 -12.76 5.23 8.36
C ALA A 188 -13.37 5.57 6.99
N PRO A 189 -14.64 6.00 6.91
CA PRO A 189 -15.25 6.39 5.64
C PRO A 189 -14.69 7.74 5.15
N PRO A 190 -14.92 8.10 3.87
CA PRO A 190 -14.44 9.38 3.30
C PRO A 190 -14.94 10.63 3.99
N THR A 191 -16.07 10.52 4.71
CA THR A 191 -16.66 11.62 5.48
C THR A 191 -15.95 11.88 6.81
N ASP A 192 -15.13 10.93 7.26
CA ASP A 192 -14.37 11.04 8.51
C ASP A 192 -13.29 12.13 8.42
N ALA A 193 -12.99 12.75 9.57
CA ALA A 193 -11.94 13.77 9.69
C ALA A 193 -10.56 13.22 9.26
N LEU A 194 -10.27 11.97 9.59
CA LEU A 194 -9.04 11.27 9.21
C LEU A 194 -8.83 11.26 7.69
N SER A 195 -9.83 10.83 6.92
CA SER A 195 -9.75 10.75 5.46
C SER A 195 -9.57 12.14 4.83
N LYS A 196 -10.29 13.15 5.37
CA LYS A 196 -10.15 14.55 4.95
C LYS A 196 -8.75 15.11 5.22
N LYS A 197 -8.10 14.72 6.33
CA LYS A 197 -6.73 15.14 6.66
C LYS A 197 -5.71 14.62 5.63
N PHE A 198 -5.87 13.41 5.08
CA PHE A 198 -5.00 12.91 4.00
C PHE A 198 -5.14 13.78 2.76
N VAL A 199 -6.34 14.04 2.31
CA VAL A 199 -6.59 14.89 1.13
C VAL A 199 -6.03 16.30 1.34
N SER A 200 -6.27 16.91 2.50
CA SER A 200 -5.73 18.25 2.85
C SER A 200 -4.19 18.28 2.90
N ALA A 201 -3.54 17.15 3.16
CA ALA A 201 -2.08 16.99 3.14
C ALA A 201 -1.54 16.69 1.72
N GLY A 202 -2.34 16.87 0.67
CA GLY A 202 -1.94 16.73 -0.72
C GLY A 202 -1.95 15.29 -1.24
N TRP A 203 -2.62 14.37 -0.55
CA TRP A 203 -2.84 13.02 -1.06
C TRP A 203 -4.02 12.99 -2.02
N VAL A 204 -3.89 12.22 -3.08
CA VAL A 204 -5.00 11.96 -4.02
C VAL A 204 -5.71 10.69 -3.56
N ASP A 205 -6.97 10.83 -3.13
CA ASP A 205 -7.88 9.68 -2.93
C ASP A 205 -8.35 9.19 -4.31
N THR A 206 -7.70 8.13 -4.80
CA THR A 206 -7.99 7.60 -6.13
C THR A 206 -9.38 6.96 -6.18
N GLY A 207 -9.85 6.41 -5.06
CA GLY A 207 -11.17 5.80 -4.94
C GLY A 207 -12.30 6.81 -5.12
N ALA A 208 -12.15 8.05 -4.65
CA ALA A 208 -13.16 9.09 -4.81
C ALA A 208 -13.56 9.32 -6.26
N ARG A 209 -12.64 9.10 -7.21
CA ARG A 209 -12.87 9.31 -8.64
C ARG A 209 -13.16 8.02 -9.40
N TYR A 210 -12.51 6.92 -9.06
CA TYR A 210 -12.48 5.73 -9.92
C TYR A 210 -13.11 4.49 -9.30
N ALA A 211 -13.25 4.43 -7.97
CA ALA A 211 -13.75 3.25 -7.24
C ALA A 211 -14.51 3.67 -5.97
N ASN A 212 -15.51 4.54 -6.13
CA ASN A 212 -16.28 5.08 -5.01
C ASN A 212 -17.45 4.18 -4.60
N GLN A 213 -17.21 2.85 -4.61
CA GLN A 213 -18.16 1.87 -4.10
C GLN A 213 -17.74 1.43 -2.68
N PRO A 214 -18.68 0.88 -1.89
CA PRO A 214 -18.36 0.26 -0.60
C PRO A 214 -17.35 -0.88 -0.75
N THR A 215 -16.41 -0.96 0.20
CA THR A 215 -15.43 -2.03 0.29
C THR A 215 -15.73 -3.01 1.42
N LEU A 216 -16.42 -2.57 2.48
CA LEU A 216 -16.95 -3.42 3.55
C LEU A 216 -18.41 -3.03 3.83
N GLY A 217 -19.36 -3.97 3.74
CA GLY A 217 -20.79 -3.68 3.90
C GLY A 217 -21.20 -2.52 2.99
N ASP A 218 -21.68 -1.42 3.58
CA ASP A 218 -22.07 -0.17 2.89
C ASP A 218 -21.02 0.93 2.99
N ALA A 219 -19.86 0.66 3.59
CA ALA A 219 -18.81 1.63 3.81
C ALA A 219 -17.63 1.44 2.86
N ARG A 220 -17.04 2.53 2.38
CA ARG A 220 -15.74 2.56 1.73
C ARG A 220 -14.69 2.91 2.77
N ILE A 221 -13.89 1.94 3.19
CA ILE A 221 -12.87 2.09 4.24
C ILE A 221 -11.48 1.63 3.80
N ASP A 222 -11.39 0.96 2.66
CA ASP A 222 -10.15 0.59 2.02
C ASP A 222 -9.78 1.63 0.97
N TYR A 223 -8.52 2.04 0.95
CA TYR A 223 -8.03 3.16 0.15
C TYR A 223 -6.76 2.83 -0.60
N ILE A 224 -6.64 3.47 -1.77
CA ILE A 224 -5.38 3.63 -2.47
C ILE A 224 -5.16 5.13 -2.66
N TYR A 225 -4.28 5.70 -1.84
CA TYR A 225 -3.85 7.09 -1.92
C TYR A 225 -2.55 7.20 -2.72
N THR A 226 -2.37 8.31 -3.45
CA THR A 226 -1.15 8.55 -4.23
C THR A 226 -0.57 9.95 -4.01
N LYS A 227 0.75 10.07 -4.17
CA LYS A 227 1.49 11.33 -4.37
C LYS A 227 2.45 11.15 -5.55
N GLY A 228 2.42 12.07 -6.52
CA GLY A 228 3.33 12.04 -7.68
C GLY A 228 3.16 10.82 -8.59
N VAL A 229 1.96 10.22 -8.62
CA VAL A 229 1.57 9.10 -9.49
C VAL A 229 0.25 9.42 -10.17
N THR A 230 0.15 9.15 -11.45
CA THR A 230 -1.08 9.41 -12.22
C THR A 230 -1.96 8.18 -12.23
N THR A 231 -3.18 8.28 -11.67
CA THR A 231 -4.19 7.23 -11.76
C THR A 231 -5.02 7.43 -13.02
N THR A 232 -5.23 6.37 -13.77
CA THR A 232 -5.95 6.41 -15.06
C THR A 232 -7.35 5.78 -14.99
N SER A 233 -7.51 4.74 -14.18
CA SER A 233 -8.80 4.06 -13.95
C SER A 233 -8.75 3.24 -12.67
N GLY A 234 -9.90 2.74 -12.21
CA GLY A 234 -10.01 1.87 -11.05
C GLY A 234 -11.40 1.28 -10.88
N SER A 235 -11.50 0.33 -9.97
CA SER A 235 -12.77 -0.33 -9.60
C SER A 235 -12.66 -1.01 -8.24
N VAL A 236 -13.80 -1.20 -7.59
CA VAL A 236 -13.96 -2.19 -6.52
C VAL A 236 -14.45 -3.48 -7.18
N LEU A 237 -13.76 -4.59 -6.95
CA LEU A 237 -14.11 -5.88 -7.53
C LEU A 237 -15.15 -6.59 -6.65
N SER A 238 -16.04 -7.34 -7.28
CA SER A 238 -16.94 -8.24 -6.56
C SER A 238 -16.17 -9.49 -6.14
N SER A 239 -16.16 -9.79 -4.84
CA SER A 239 -15.61 -11.03 -4.27
C SER A 239 -16.34 -11.37 -2.98
N THR A 240 -16.44 -12.67 -2.69
CA THR A 240 -16.98 -13.23 -1.44
C THR A 240 -15.92 -14.00 -0.66
N LEU A 241 -14.64 -13.89 -1.05
CA LEU A 241 -13.53 -14.61 -0.42
C LEU A 241 -13.02 -13.90 0.85
N SER A 242 -13.48 -12.70 1.10
CA SER A 242 -13.31 -11.91 2.32
C SER A 242 -14.58 -11.11 2.55
N ASP A 243 -14.79 -10.59 3.73
CA ASP A 243 -15.82 -9.60 4.03
C ASP A 243 -15.52 -8.24 3.41
N HIS A 244 -14.25 -7.98 3.06
CA HIS A 244 -13.83 -6.83 2.25
C HIS A 244 -13.80 -7.16 0.75
N ARG A 245 -14.03 -6.13 -0.07
CA ARG A 245 -13.93 -6.19 -1.53
C ARG A 245 -12.61 -5.61 -2.00
N PRO A 246 -11.89 -6.26 -2.94
CA PRO A 246 -10.63 -5.73 -3.45
C PRO A 246 -10.80 -4.41 -4.19
N VAL A 247 -9.88 -3.48 -3.98
CA VAL A 247 -9.79 -2.22 -4.72
C VAL A 247 -8.64 -2.31 -5.72
N VAL A 248 -8.91 -2.01 -7.00
CA VAL A 248 -7.90 -2.04 -8.07
C VAL A 248 -7.77 -0.68 -8.70
N MET A 249 -6.53 -0.19 -8.87
CA MET A 249 -6.21 1.05 -9.58
C MET A 249 -5.17 0.81 -10.66
N LYS A 250 -5.42 1.36 -11.85
CA LYS A 250 -4.42 1.44 -12.93
C LYS A 250 -3.76 2.81 -12.89
N MET A 251 -2.45 2.83 -12.97
CA MET A 251 -1.63 4.02 -12.79
C MET A 251 -0.46 4.02 -13.76
N THR A 252 0.14 5.19 -13.94
CA THR A 252 1.38 5.36 -14.69
C THR A 252 2.42 6.11 -13.87
N ARG A 253 3.66 5.71 -14.06
CA ARG A 253 4.82 6.31 -13.42
C ARG A 253 5.98 6.46 -14.44
#